data_8f7129e171d75de9da140dd4f3bf7dea
#
_entry.id   8f7129e171d75de9da140dd4f3bf7dea
#
_cell.length_a   1.000
_cell.length_b   1.000
_cell.length_c   1.000
_cell.angle_alpha   90.00
_cell.angle_beta   90.00
_cell.angle_gamma   90.00
#
_symmetry.space_group_name_H-M   'P 1'
#
loop_
_entity.id
_entity.type
_entity.pdbx_description
1 polymer ?
#
loop_
_entity_poly.entity_id
_entity_poly.type
_entity_poly.pdbx_seq_one_letter_code
_entity_poly.pdbx_strand_id
1 'polypeptide(L)'
;FVSPLHDADVNADNTPKKPHYHVLLMFSGVKTREQAQEAITSIHGVGCETVSTVRGYARYLVHADNPEKAQYNKSDVRAFGGADYDAVTHLPTDDVKVTREMMQFIRANQISSFAQFADACAIEHEDWFRALVTKSTYFIKEYIKSLVWETSQPIQVQPEPKEQDESRADEGSLS
;
A
#
# COMPACT_ATOMS: atom_id res chain seq x y z
N PHE A 1 -3.33 -9.96 18.62
CA PHE A 1 -4.15 -10.10 17.41
C PHE A 1 -4.62 -11.53 17.27
N VAL A 2 -5.82 -11.70 16.72
CA VAL A 2 -6.38 -13.02 16.35
C VAL A 2 -6.73 -12.95 14.85
N SER A 3 -6.26 -13.94 14.08
CA SER A 3 -6.54 -14.02 12.64
C SER A 3 -8.03 -14.20 12.34
N PRO A 4 -8.48 -14.00 11.11
CA PRO A 4 -9.68 -14.65 10.58
C PRO A 4 -9.62 -16.16 10.80
N LEU A 5 -10.75 -16.86 10.69
CA LEU A 5 -10.76 -18.32 10.68
C LEU A 5 -10.04 -18.82 9.41
N HIS A 6 -8.96 -19.55 9.58
CA HIS A 6 -8.26 -20.21 8.48
C HIS A 6 -8.96 -21.56 8.19
N ASP A 7 -9.92 -21.53 7.30
CA ASP A 7 -10.73 -22.69 6.88
C ASP A 7 -10.46 -23.15 5.44
N ALA A 8 -9.71 -22.34 4.68
CA ALA A 8 -9.32 -22.65 3.31
C ALA A 8 -7.84 -23.09 3.15
N ASP A 9 -7.12 -23.25 4.26
CA ASP A 9 -5.72 -23.67 4.25
C ASP A 9 -5.55 -25.15 3.87
N VAL A 10 -4.45 -25.46 3.19
CA VAL A 10 -4.09 -26.82 2.80
C VAL A 10 -2.73 -27.23 3.36
N ASN A 11 -2.55 -28.54 3.53
CA ASN A 11 -1.27 -29.16 3.85
C ASN A 11 -0.38 -29.24 2.59
N ALA A 12 0.88 -29.63 2.77
CA ALA A 12 1.83 -29.83 1.67
C ALA A 12 1.39 -30.86 0.63
N ASP A 13 0.53 -31.81 1.02
CA ASP A 13 -0.08 -32.82 0.16
C ASP A 13 -1.42 -32.40 -0.47
N ASN A 14 -1.78 -31.11 -0.38
CA ASN A 14 -3.05 -30.51 -0.79
C ASN A 14 -4.30 -30.99 -0.05
N THR A 15 -4.16 -31.74 1.04
CA THR A 15 -5.31 -32.07 1.90
C THR A 15 -5.75 -30.84 2.72
N PRO A 16 -7.07 -30.63 2.93
CA PRO A 16 -7.53 -29.50 3.76
C PRO A 16 -7.00 -29.57 5.18
N LYS A 17 -6.55 -28.44 5.71
CA LYS A 17 -6.26 -28.30 7.14
C LYS A 17 -7.55 -28.18 7.93
N LYS A 18 -7.51 -28.61 9.19
CA LYS A 18 -8.60 -28.31 10.12
C LYS A 18 -8.72 -26.79 10.29
N PRO A 19 -9.94 -26.26 10.31
CA PRO A 19 -10.14 -24.83 10.60
C PRO A 19 -9.46 -24.43 11.92
N HIS A 20 -8.72 -23.32 11.90
CA HIS A 20 -7.95 -22.87 13.04
C HIS A 20 -7.76 -21.34 13.03
N TYR A 21 -7.36 -20.82 14.19
CA TYR A 21 -6.95 -19.44 14.33
C TYR A 21 -5.46 -19.35 14.64
N HIS A 22 -4.81 -18.34 14.11
CA HIS A 22 -3.51 -17.89 14.59
C HIS A 22 -3.67 -16.75 15.59
N VAL A 23 -2.88 -16.78 16.65
CA VAL A 23 -2.90 -15.75 17.69
C VAL A 23 -1.50 -15.18 17.83
N LEU A 24 -1.37 -13.86 17.74
CA LEU A 24 -0.14 -13.13 18.03
C LEU A 24 -0.28 -12.41 19.37
N LEU A 25 0.44 -12.90 20.39
CA LEU A 25 0.53 -12.24 21.70
C LEU A 25 1.78 -11.36 21.74
N MET A 26 1.57 -10.11 22.17
CA MET A 26 2.64 -9.14 22.41
C MET A 26 2.61 -8.73 23.87
N PHE A 27 3.77 -8.70 24.49
CA PHE A 27 3.92 -8.32 25.89
C PHE A 27 4.70 -7.01 26.01
N SER A 28 4.33 -6.17 26.96
CA SER A 28 5.03 -4.91 27.26
C SER A 28 6.42 -5.13 27.89
N GLY A 29 6.70 -6.32 28.40
CA GLY A 29 7.98 -6.70 28.99
C GLY A 29 8.42 -8.09 28.57
N VAL A 30 9.66 -8.43 28.86
CA VAL A 30 10.22 -9.75 28.57
C VAL A 30 9.45 -10.84 29.32
N LYS A 31 9.09 -11.90 28.60
CA LYS A 31 8.45 -13.10 29.15
C LYS A 31 9.29 -14.32 28.87
N THR A 32 9.28 -15.29 29.79
CA THR A 32 9.84 -16.59 29.49
C THR A 32 8.87 -17.38 28.61
N ARG A 33 9.37 -18.47 27.99
CA ARG A 33 8.54 -19.34 27.16
C ARG A 33 7.41 -19.95 27.96
N GLU A 34 7.68 -20.32 29.21
CA GLU A 34 6.69 -20.92 30.14
C GLU A 34 5.56 -19.92 30.45
N GLN A 35 5.89 -18.66 30.72
CA GLN A 35 4.90 -17.60 30.95
C GLN A 35 4.06 -17.31 29.68
N ALA A 36 4.68 -17.35 28.50
CA ALA A 36 3.94 -17.19 27.25
C ALA A 36 3.02 -18.41 26.99
N GLN A 37 3.51 -19.62 27.29
CA GLN A 37 2.73 -20.85 27.16
C GLN A 37 1.53 -20.87 28.12
N GLU A 38 1.67 -20.39 29.35
CA GLU A 38 0.55 -20.25 30.30
C GLU A 38 -0.54 -19.33 29.73
N ALA A 39 -0.14 -18.18 29.13
CA ALA A 39 -1.09 -17.28 28.50
C ALA A 39 -1.82 -17.92 27.31
N ILE A 40 -1.10 -18.69 26.48
CA ILE A 40 -1.71 -19.43 25.35
C ILE A 40 -2.64 -20.53 25.86
N THR A 41 -2.26 -21.26 26.90
CA THR A 41 -3.07 -22.29 27.49
C THR A 41 -4.37 -21.76 28.11
N SER A 42 -4.33 -20.55 28.69
CA SER A 42 -5.52 -19.90 29.27
C SER A 42 -6.60 -19.57 28.25
N ILE A 43 -6.24 -19.44 26.97
CA ILE A 43 -7.15 -19.25 25.84
C ILE A 43 -7.36 -20.52 25.01
N HIS A 44 -7.04 -21.68 25.58
CA HIS A 44 -7.13 -22.99 24.92
C HIS A 44 -6.27 -23.17 23.68
N GLY A 45 -5.17 -22.42 23.57
CA GLY A 45 -4.18 -22.59 22.51
C GLY A 45 -3.34 -23.85 22.70
N VAL A 46 -2.90 -24.43 21.59
CA VAL A 46 -2.20 -25.74 21.59
C VAL A 46 -0.68 -25.62 21.78
N GLY A 47 -0.09 -24.46 21.55
CA GLY A 47 1.33 -24.23 21.73
C GLY A 47 1.72 -22.82 21.38
N CYS A 48 2.94 -22.42 21.76
CA CYS A 48 3.49 -21.11 21.38
C CYS A 48 4.90 -21.23 20.82
N GLU A 49 5.20 -20.35 19.87
CA GLU A 49 6.51 -20.20 19.27
C GLU A 49 6.91 -18.71 19.31
N THR A 50 8.21 -18.46 19.40
CA THR A 50 8.73 -17.12 19.30
C THR A 50 8.77 -16.70 17.83
N VAL A 51 8.17 -15.55 17.51
CA VAL A 51 8.19 -15.00 16.15
C VAL A 51 9.47 -14.22 15.89
N SER A 52 10.00 -14.30 14.68
CA SER A 52 11.21 -13.55 14.27
C SER A 52 10.95 -12.05 14.24
N THR A 53 9.79 -11.62 13.75
CA THR A 53 9.34 -10.23 13.76
C THR A 53 7.84 -10.14 14.00
N VAL A 54 7.41 -9.19 14.83
CA VAL A 54 6.00 -8.92 15.10
C VAL A 54 5.27 -8.56 13.81
N ARG A 55 5.84 -7.67 12.99
CA ARG A 55 5.26 -7.25 11.71
C ARG A 55 5.07 -8.41 10.74
N GLY A 56 6.09 -9.21 10.53
CA GLY A 56 6.02 -10.34 9.61
C GLY A 56 4.94 -11.34 10.02
N TYR A 57 4.85 -11.65 11.31
CA TYR A 57 3.81 -12.56 11.79
C TYR A 57 2.41 -11.93 11.77
N ALA A 58 2.28 -10.63 12.08
CA ALA A 58 1.00 -9.94 11.94
C ALA A 58 0.49 -9.99 10.49
N ARG A 59 1.36 -9.78 9.49
CA ARG A 59 1.02 -9.92 8.07
C ARG A 59 0.70 -11.36 7.68
N TYR A 60 1.34 -12.33 8.32
CA TYR A 60 1.05 -13.76 8.14
C TYR A 60 -0.36 -14.16 8.63
N LEU A 61 -0.96 -13.41 9.57
CA LEU A 61 -2.33 -13.68 10.03
C LEU A 61 -3.39 -13.62 8.91
N VAL A 62 -3.07 -13.01 7.79
CA VAL A 62 -3.92 -12.94 6.58
C VAL A 62 -3.21 -13.42 5.32
N HIS A 63 -2.01 -14.01 5.48
CA HIS A 63 -1.12 -14.46 4.40
C HIS A 63 -0.71 -13.36 3.41
N ALA A 64 -0.65 -12.09 3.86
CA ALA A 64 -0.38 -10.92 3.01
C ALA A 64 0.89 -11.04 2.15
N ASP A 65 1.91 -11.76 2.64
CA ASP A 65 3.20 -11.97 1.95
C ASP A 65 3.33 -13.37 1.34
N ASN A 66 2.25 -14.15 1.33
CA ASN A 66 2.21 -15.54 0.87
C ASN A 66 1.11 -15.73 -0.18
N PRO A 67 1.29 -15.22 -1.41
CA PRO A 67 0.25 -15.25 -2.44
C PRO A 67 -0.14 -16.67 -2.88
N GLU A 68 0.70 -17.66 -2.59
CA GLU A 68 0.44 -19.08 -2.85
C GLU A 68 -0.56 -19.71 -1.88
N LYS A 69 -0.87 -19.02 -0.76
CA LYS A 69 -1.81 -19.47 0.26
C LYS A 69 -3.18 -18.85 0.08
N ALA A 70 -4.18 -19.42 0.75
CA ALA A 70 -5.49 -18.80 0.87
C ALA A 70 -5.36 -17.39 1.46
N GLN A 71 -5.95 -16.39 0.81
CA GLN A 71 -5.91 -15.00 1.26
C GLN A 71 -7.11 -14.69 2.15
N TYR A 72 -6.88 -14.00 3.26
CA TYR A 72 -7.92 -13.60 4.20
C TYR A 72 -8.01 -12.08 4.29
N ASN A 73 -9.19 -11.57 4.63
CA ASN A 73 -9.40 -10.12 4.70
C ASN A 73 -8.79 -9.57 6.02
N LYS A 74 -7.98 -8.51 5.90
CA LYS A 74 -7.37 -7.84 7.05
C LYS A 74 -8.40 -7.21 8.00
N SER A 75 -9.60 -6.84 7.50
CA SER A 75 -10.68 -6.30 8.32
C SER A 75 -11.25 -7.31 9.32
N ASP A 76 -11.01 -8.61 9.09
CA ASP A 76 -11.50 -9.68 9.95
C ASP A 76 -10.51 -10.04 11.07
N VAL A 77 -9.33 -9.41 11.07
CA VAL A 77 -8.37 -9.55 12.17
C VAL A 77 -8.91 -8.82 13.40
N ARG A 78 -8.95 -9.51 14.51
CA ARG A 78 -9.38 -8.93 15.79
C ARG A 78 -8.19 -8.45 16.59
N ALA A 79 -8.20 -7.17 16.95
CA ALA A 79 -7.19 -6.54 17.79
C ALA A 79 -7.72 -6.36 19.22
N PHE A 80 -6.86 -6.58 20.21
CA PHE A 80 -7.18 -6.49 21.63
C PHE A 80 -6.08 -5.71 22.37
N GLY A 81 -6.39 -5.21 23.56
CA GLY A 81 -5.42 -4.53 24.44
C GLY A 81 -4.86 -3.23 23.88
N GLY A 82 -5.60 -2.54 23.00
CA GLY A 82 -5.15 -1.30 22.37
C GLY A 82 -4.14 -1.47 21.25
N ALA A 83 -3.92 -2.71 20.76
CA ALA A 83 -3.03 -2.96 19.64
C ALA A 83 -3.65 -2.47 18.32
N ASP A 84 -2.88 -1.74 17.51
CA ASP A 84 -3.26 -1.25 16.18
C ASP A 84 -2.66 -2.18 15.11
N TYR A 85 -3.52 -2.96 14.45
CA TYR A 85 -3.09 -3.93 13.43
C TYR A 85 -2.54 -3.24 12.19
N ASP A 86 -3.17 -2.15 11.74
CA ASP A 86 -2.74 -1.41 10.56
C ASP A 86 -1.37 -0.77 10.81
N ALA A 87 -1.16 -0.13 11.96
CA ALA A 87 0.14 0.43 12.32
C ALA A 87 1.25 -0.63 12.38
N VAL A 88 0.95 -1.82 12.90
CA VAL A 88 1.94 -2.91 13.02
C VAL A 88 2.28 -3.52 11.66
N THR A 89 1.30 -3.67 10.77
CA THR A 89 1.48 -4.33 9.46
C THR A 89 1.95 -3.42 8.35
N HIS A 90 1.92 -2.10 8.56
CA HIS A 90 2.30 -1.08 7.57
C HIS A 90 3.75 -1.23 7.10
N LEU A 91 3.96 -1.18 5.78
CA LEU A 91 5.29 -1.18 5.16
C LEU A 91 5.59 0.20 4.56
N PRO A 92 6.87 0.67 4.56
CA PRO A 92 7.25 1.91 3.87
C PRO A 92 6.91 1.90 2.37
N THR A 93 6.87 0.73 1.73
CA THR A 93 6.45 0.56 0.33
C THR A 93 4.98 0.87 0.12
N ASP A 94 4.15 0.70 1.16
CA ASP A 94 2.72 1.01 1.10
C ASP A 94 2.52 2.53 0.95
N ASP A 95 3.35 3.35 1.62
CA ASP A 95 3.33 4.81 1.49
C ASP A 95 3.61 5.27 0.05
N VAL A 96 4.58 4.64 -0.61
CA VAL A 96 4.94 4.94 -2.01
C VAL A 96 3.80 4.56 -2.95
N LYS A 97 3.17 3.41 -2.73
CA LYS A 97 2.02 2.95 -3.51
C LYS A 97 0.85 3.90 -3.36
N VAL A 98 0.46 4.20 -2.12
CA VAL A 98 -0.62 5.13 -1.79
C VAL A 98 -0.36 6.53 -2.37
N THR A 99 0.86 7.05 -2.24
CA THR A 99 1.22 8.35 -2.83
C THR A 99 1.07 8.36 -4.35
N ARG A 100 1.45 7.28 -5.02
CA ARG A 100 1.27 7.14 -6.48
C ARG A 100 -0.21 7.08 -6.87
N GLU A 101 -1.03 6.37 -6.11
CA GLU A 101 -2.48 6.31 -6.31
C GLU A 101 -3.12 7.70 -6.15
N MET A 102 -2.74 8.46 -5.12
CA MET A 102 -3.15 9.85 -4.94
C MET A 102 -2.80 10.73 -6.17
N MET A 103 -1.56 10.63 -6.68
CA MET A 103 -1.13 11.37 -7.87
C MET A 103 -1.97 11.03 -9.10
N GLN A 104 -2.26 9.74 -9.32
CA GLN A 104 -3.10 9.29 -10.42
C GLN A 104 -4.53 9.83 -10.30
N PHE A 105 -5.10 9.79 -9.12
CA PHE A 105 -6.44 10.32 -8.84
C PHE A 105 -6.52 11.82 -9.06
N ILE A 106 -5.53 12.58 -8.58
CA ILE A 106 -5.44 14.04 -8.77
C ILE A 106 -5.43 14.39 -10.27
N ARG A 107 -4.62 13.69 -11.07
CA ARG A 107 -4.57 13.90 -12.53
C ARG A 107 -5.87 13.52 -13.22
N ALA A 108 -6.41 12.34 -12.93
CA ALA A 108 -7.63 11.83 -13.56
C ALA A 108 -8.85 12.72 -13.31
N ASN A 109 -8.93 13.33 -12.13
CA ASN A 109 -10.03 14.21 -11.73
C ASN A 109 -9.71 15.71 -11.87
N GLN A 110 -8.55 16.07 -12.45
CA GLN A 110 -8.13 17.46 -12.69
C GLN A 110 -8.17 18.31 -11.41
N ILE A 111 -7.81 17.74 -10.26
CA ILE A 111 -7.86 18.43 -8.97
C ILE A 111 -6.80 19.50 -8.92
N SER A 112 -7.23 20.75 -8.76
CA SER A 112 -6.37 21.94 -8.69
C SER A 112 -6.27 22.55 -7.29
N SER A 113 -7.02 22.01 -6.31
CA SER A 113 -7.04 22.47 -4.92
C SER A 113 -6.61 21.37 -3.96
N PHE A 114 -5.61 21.65 -3.14
CA PHE A 114 -5.20 20.74 -2.08
C PHE A 114 -6.32 20.51 -1.04
N ALA A 115 -7.12 21.56 -0.75
CA ALA A 115 -8.22 21.42 0.20
C ALA A 115 -9.28 20.45 -0.33
N GLN A 116 -9.69 20.59 -1.60
CA GLN A 116 -10.64 19.64 -2.23
C GLN A 116 -10.12 18.20 -2.18
N PHE A 117 -8.83 18.00 -2.45
CA PHE A 117 -8.23 16.67 -2.38
C PHE A 117 -8.23 16.12 -0.95
N ALA A 118 -7.85 16.94 0.04
CA ALA A 118 -7.84 16.52 1.43
C ALA A 118 -9.23 16.18 1.96
N ASP A 119 -10.25 16.94 1.57
CA ASP A 119 -11.65 16.68 1.93
C ASP A 119 -12.13 15.36 1.32
N ALA A 120 -11.83 15.10 0.04
CA ALA A 120 -12.14 13.83 -0.60
C ALA A 120 -11.46 12.64 0.08
N CYS A 121 -10.18 12.76 0.43
CA CYS A 121 -9.47 11.73 1.19
C CYS A 121 -10.13 11.46 2.55
N ALA A 122 -10.53 12.51 3.27
CA ALA A 122 -11.12 12.38 4.60
C ALA A 122 -12.48 11.67 4.58
N ILE A 123 -13.23 11.76 3.48
CA ILE A 123 -14.57 11.19 3.34
C ILE A 123 -14.52 9.77 2.75
N GLU A 124 -13.69 9.55 1.73
CA GLU A 124 -13.79 8.35 0.89
C GLU A 124 -12.58 7.41 1.00
N HIS A 125 -11.41 7.91 1.47
CA HIS A 125 -10.14 7.18 1.46
C HIS A 125 -9.37 7.37 2.77
N GLU A 126 -9.77 6.70 3.83
CA GLU A 126 -9.14 6.85 5.16
C GLU A 126 -7.64 6.54 5.16
N ASP A 127 -7.20 5.55 4.40
CA ASP A 127 -5.79 5.19 4.25
C ASP A 127 -4.98 6.29 3.54
N TRP A 128 -5.55 6.92 2.51
CA TRP A 128 -4.96 8.08 1.84
C TRP A 128 -4.92 9.29 2.78
N PHE A 129 -5.99 9.54 3.51
CA PHE A 129 -6.03 10.64 4.47
C PHE A 129 -4.95 10.48 5.55
N ARG A 130 -4.80 9.27 6.10
CA ARG A 130 -3.74 8.96 7.05
C ARG A 130 -2.35 9.20 6.45
N ALA A 131 -2.06 8.70 5.26
CA ALA A 131 -0.79 8.92 4.57
C ALA A 131 -0.56 10.40 4.24
N LEU A 132 -1.61 11.11 3.82
CA LEU A 132 -1.57 12.54 3.52
C LEU A 132 -1.14 13.34 4.75
N VAL A 133 -1.81 13.19 5.89
CA VAL A 133 -1.55 14.00 7.09
C VAL A 133 -0.23 13.64 7.80
N THR A 134 0.25 12.40 7.67
CA THR A 134 1.44 11.95 8.38
C THR A 134 2.74 12.08 7.60
N LYS A 135 2.70 11.95 6.25
CA LYS A 135 3.92 11.79 5.44
C LYS A 135 3.91 12.56 4.13
N SER A 136 2.77 12.62 3.44
CA SER A 136 2.71 13.04 2.03
C SER A 136 2.18 14.46 1.82
N THR A 137 1.81 15.21 2.87
CA THR A 137 1.21 16.55 2.78
C THR A 137 2.02 17.48 1.89
N TYR A 138 3.30 17.66 2.19
CA TYR A 138 4.17 18.59 1.46
C TYR A 138 4.30 18.18 0.00
N PHE A 139 4.60 16.91 -0.26
CA PHE A 139 4.78 16.40 -1.61
C PHE A 139 3.51 16.58 -2.47
N ILE A 140 2.36 16.15 -1.97
CA ILE A 140 1.08 16.24 -2.70
C ILE A 140 0.67 17.70 -2.94
N LYS A 141 0.90 18.58 -1.96
CA LYS A 141 0.62 20.00 -2.11
C LYS A 141 1.46 20.63 -3.21
N GLU A 142 2.77 20.36 -3.26
CA GLU A 142 3.65 20.88 -4.31
C GLU A 142 3.36 20.24 -5.67
N TYR A 143 2.96 18.96 -5.69
CA TYR A 143 2.51 18.29 -6.90
C TYR A 143 1.28 18.96 -7.52
N ILE A 144 0.24 19.26 -6.72
CA ILE A 144 -0.95 19.99 -7.21
C ILE A 144 -0.58 21.38 -7.73
N LYS A 145 0.27 22.11 -7.02
CA LYS A 145 0.75 23.42 -7.50
C LYS A 145 1.47 23.31 -8.85
N SER A 146 2.32 22.29 -9.02
CA SER A 146 3.02 22.05 -10.28
C SER A 146 2.04 21.77 -11.42
N LEU A 147 0.98 20.97 -11.18
CA LEU A 147 -0.05 20.72 -12.19
C LEU A 147 -0.82 21.99 -12.58
N VAL A 148 -1.18 22.83 -11.60
CA VAL A 148 -1.84 24.13 -11.87
C VAL A 148 -0.93 25.03 -12.71
N TRP A 149 0.37 25.06 -12.40
CA TRP A 149 1.34 25.81 -13.17
C TRP A 149 1.47 25.26 -14.61
N GLU A 150 1.57 23.95 -14.81
CA GLU A 150 1.61 23.33 -16.14
C GLU A 150 0.40 23.73 -16.99
N THR A 151 -0.80 23.72 -16.43
CA THR A 151 -2.04 24.07 -17.14
C THR A 151 -2.18 25.57 -17.41
N SER A 152 -1.47 26.42 -16.67
CA SER A 152 -1.47 27.89 -16.86
C SER A 152 -0.47 28.37 -17.91
N GLN A 153 0.44 27.50 -18.40
CA GLN A 153 1.40 27.88 -19.44
C GLN A 153 0.71 27.92 -20.81
N PRO A 154 1.01 28.92 -21.64
CA PRO A 154 0.53 28.96 -23.03
C PRO A 154 1.12 27.75 -23.78
N ILE A 155 0.29 27.10 -24.59
CA ILE A 155 0.72 25.97 -25.43
C ILE A 155 1.85 26.48 -26.33
N GLN A 156 3.07 26.03 -26.12
CA GLN A 156 4.17 26.29 -27.07
C GLN A 156 3.89 25.44 -28.30
N VAL A 157 3.27 26.06 -29.31
CA VAL A 157 3.17 25.46 -30.64
C VAL A 157 4.60 25.37 -31.17
N GLN A 158 5.13 24.17 -31.28
CA GLN A 158 6.38 23.98 -32.01
C GLN A 158 6.16 24.42 -33.45
N PRO A 159 7.03 25.30 -34.02
CA PRO A 159 6.92 25.68 -35.43
C PRO A 159 7.06 24.40 -36.26
N GLU A 160 6.14 24.24 -37.23
CA GLU A 160 6.21 23.15 -38.19
C GLU A 160 7.59 23.08 -38.84
N PRO A 161 8.16 21.88 -39.05
CA PRO A 161 9.41 21.73 -39.78
C PRO A 161 9.22 22.38 -41.17
N LYS A 162 10.01 23.38 -41.48
CA LYS A 162 10.03 23.96 -42.80
C LYS A 162 10.38 22.86 -43.80
N GLU A 163 9.46 22.55 -44.72
CA GLU A 163 9.74 21.72 -45.89
C GLU A 163 10.99 22.31 -46.56
N GLN A 164 12.03 21.52 -46.63
CA GLN A 164 13.22 21.88 -47.43
C GLN A 164 12.80 21.75 -48.88
N ASP A 165 12.76 22.89 -49.56
CA ASP A 165 12.56 22.99 -51.02
C ASP A 165 13.71 22.29 -51.74
N GLU A 166 13.47 21.01 -52.12
CA GLU A 166 14.34 20.21 -52.98
C GLU A 166 14.20 20.61 -54.48
N SER A 167 14.16 21.89 -54.78
CA SER A 167 14.16 22.38 -56.16
C SER A 167 15.45 23.08 -56.50
N ARG A 168 16.61 22.43 -56.46
CA ARG A 168 17.82 22.95 -57.11
C ARG A 168 18.91 21.93 -57.29
N ALA A 169 18.71 20.99 -58.19
CA ALA A 169 19.83 20.23 -58.78
C ALA A 169 19.35 19.55 -60.08
N ASP A 170 19.21 20.32 -61.13
CA ASP A 170 19.45 19.75 -62.49
C ASP A 170 19.63 20.93 -63.48
N GLU A 171 20.85 21.33 -63.67
CA GLU A 171 21.31 22.00 -64.90
C GLU A 171 22.86 22.08 -64.84
N GLY A 172 23.49 21.36 -65.73
CA GLY A 172 24.83 21.71 -66.13
C GLY A 172 25.89 20.64 -66.16
N SER A 173 25.80 19.74 -67.14
CA SER A 173 27.03 19.19 -67.73
C SER A 173 26.73 18.61 -69.10
N LEU A 174 26.85 19.46 -70.12
CA LEU A 174 27.13 19.08 -71.52
C LEU A 174 28.29 19.99 -71.98
N SER A 175 29.47 19.41 -72.06
CA SER A 175 30.54 19.68 -73.03
C SER A 175 31.72 18.78 -72.79
#